data_e66d136c61acb5f341d3672e075bbe0b
#
_entry.id   e66d136c61acb5f341d3672e075bbe0b
#
_cell.length_a   1.000
_cell.length_b   1.000
_cell.length_c   1.000
_cell.angle_alpha   90.00
_cell.angle_beta   90.00
_cell.angle_gamma   90.00
#
_symmetry.space_group_name_H-M   'P 1'
#
loop_
_entity.id
_entity.type
_entity.pdbx_description
1 polymer ?
#
loop_
_entity_poly.entity_id
_entity_poly.type
_entity_poly.pdbx_seq_one_letter_code
_entity_poly.pdbx_strand_id
1 'polypeptide(L)'
;MTTLFDPLALPGLTLANRVVMAPLTRNRSPQAIPGPVTATYYAQRASAGLIVTEATAISHQGQGYADVPGLYAPEQLDGWQAVTDAVHAEGGKIVTQLWHVGRISHNQLPVSYTHLTLPT
;
A
#
# COMPACT_ATOMS: atom_id res chain seq x y z
N MET A 1 22.46 -10.34 23.82
CA MET A 1 22.69 -9.51 22.63
C MET A 1 21.43 -9.46 21.79
N THR A 2 21.01 -8.27 21.37
CA THR A 2 19.85 -8.11 20.50
C THR A 2 20.23 -8.41 19.06
N THR A 3 19.39 -9.19 18.37
CA THR A 3 19.58 -9.52 16.95
C THR A 3 18.40 -9.01 16.12
N LEU A 4 18.53 -9.07 14.79
CA LEU A 4 17.45 -8.72 13.87
C LEU A 4 16.22 -9.61 14.03
N PHE A 5 16.39 -10.81 14.57
CA PHE A 5 15.31 -11.78 14.69
C PHE A 5 14.60 -11.72 16.04
N ASP A 6 15.09 -10.88 16.96
CA ASP A 6 14.44 -10.71 18.25
C ASP A 6 13.17 -9.86 18.11
N PRO A 7 12.13 -10.14 18.90
CA PRO A 7 10.93 -9.31 18.91
C PRO A 7 11.23 -7.86 19.25
N LEU A 8 10.39 -6.98 18.77
CA LEU A 8 10.43 -5.55 19.05
C LEU A 8 9.07 -5.09 19.57
N ALA A 9 9.04 -4.63 20.81
CA ALA A 9 7.85 -4.04 21.41
C ALA A 9 7.79 -2.56 21.05
N LEU A 10 6.71 -2.16 20.36
CA LEU A 10 6.37 -0.78 20.09
C LEU A 10 5.09 -0.44 20.85
N PRO A 11 4.81 0.85 21.11
CA PRO A 11 3.54 1.23 21.72
C PRO A 11 2.34 0.70 20.88
N GLY A 12 1.56 -0.19 21.48
CA GLY A 12 0.38 -0.77 20.83
C GLY A 12 0.66 -1.83 19.76
N LEU A 13 1.92 -2.19 19.52
CA LEU A 13 2.25 -3.16 18.48
C LEU A 13 3.54 -3.90 18.82
N THR A 14 3.51 -5.23 18.79
CA THR A 14 4.72 -6.05 18.97
C THR A 14 5.05 -6.74 17.65
N LEU A 15 6.27 -6.52 17.17
CA LEU A 15 6.77 -7.15 15.95
C LEU A 15 7.50 -8.44 16.31
N ALA A 16 7.32 -9.47 15.50
CA ALA A 16 7.97 -10.77 15.72
C ALA A 16 9.49 -10.71 15.48
N ASN A 17 9.95 -9.77 14.69
CA ASN A 17 11.36 -9.53 14.42
C ASN A 17 11.55 -8.05 14.01
N ARG A 18 12.79 -7.66 13.78
CA ARG A 18 13.18 -6.26 13.50
C ARG A 18 13.40 -5.97 12.01
N VAL A 19 12.99 -6.88 11.14
CA VAL A 19 13.07 -6.70 9.70
C VAL A 19 11.76 -6.04 9.22
N VAL A 20 11.88 -4.92 8.54
CA VAL A 20 10.74 -4.18 8.00
C VAL A 20 10.83 -4.15 6.48
N MET A 21 9.77 -4.57 5.81
CA MET A 21 9.66 -4.39 4.37
C MET A 21 9.35 -2.94 4.07
N ALA A 22 10.28 -2.26 3.41
CA ALA A 22 10.11 -0.88 3.00
C ALA A 22 9.06 -0.75 1.89
N PRO A 23 8.37 0.40 1.78
CA PRO A 23 7.42 0.64 0.71
C PRO A 23 8.11 0.64 -0.66
N LEU A 24 7.49 -0.01 -1.62
CA LEU A 24 8.00 -0.10 -2.99
C LEU A 24 6.84 -0.06 -3.97
N THR A 25 6.76 0.99 -4.77
CA THR A 25 5.76 1.15 -5.84
C THR A 25 6.03 0.14 -6.94
N ARG A 26 5.03 -0.66 -7.31
CA ARG A 26 5.22 -1.75 -8.27
C ARG A 26 4.39 -1.59 -9.55
N ASN A 27 3.42 -0.70 -9.55
CA ASN A 27 2.54 -0.46 -10.70
C ASN A 27 1.81 -1.74 -11.16
N ARG A 28 1.17 -2.44 -10.23
CA ARG A 28 0.51 -3.72 -10.47
C ARG A 28 -0.94 -3.75 -10.00
N SER A 29 -1.55 -2.57 -9.80
CA SER A 29 -2.94 -2.44 -9.37
C SER A 29 -3.76 -1.75 -10.46
N PRO A 30 -4.18 -2.47 -11.51
CA PRO A 30 -4.99 -1.88 -12.58
C PRO A 30 -6.24 -1.23 -11.99
N GLN A 31 -6.62 -0.06 -12.51
CA GLN A 31 -7.76 0.72 -12.03
C GLN A 31 -7.64 1.12 -10.55
N ALA A 32 -6.40 1.16 -10.04
CA ALA A 32 -6.08 1.48 -8.64
C ALA A 32 -6.66 0.48 -7.62
N ILE A 33 -6.99 -0.73 -8.05
CA ILE A 33 -7.56 -1.77 -7.20
C ILE A 33 -6.50 -2.84 -6.94
N PRO A 34 -6.11 -3.08 -5.66
CA PRO A 34 -5.24 -4.21 -5.35
C PRO A 34 -5.94 -5.53 -5.69
N GLY A 35 -5.26 -6.37 -6.44
CA GLY A 35 -5.82 -7.64 -6.89
C GLY A 35 -5.20 -8.86 -6.20
N PRO A 36 -5.56 -10.07 -6.65
CA PRO A 36 -5.04 -11.33 -6.06
C PRO A 36 -3.52 -11.43 -6.11
N VAL A 37 -2.90 -10.91 -7.16
CA VAL A 37 -1.42 -10.90 -7.27
C VAL A 37 -0.81 -10.05 -6.16
N THR A 38 -1.42 -8.94 -5.82
CA THR A 38 -0.98 -8.07 -4.72
C THR A 38 -1.09 -8.80 -3.39
N ALA A 39 -2.20 -9.50 -3.15
CA ALA A 39 -2.38 -10.30 -1.94
C ALA A 39 -1.30 -11.38 -1.81
N THR A 40 -1.03 -12.12 -2.88
CA THR A 40 0.02 -13.14 -2.90
C THR A 40 1.40 -12.53 -2.64
N TYR A 41 1.69 -11.41 -3.28
CA TYR A 41 2.98 -10.72 -3.12
C TYR A 41 3.26 -10.36 -1.66
N TYR A 42 2.30 -9.77 -0.97
CA TYR A 42 2.47 -9.38 0.43
C TYR A 42 2.44 -10.59 1.37
N ALA A 43 1.58 -11.58 1.10
CA ALA A 43 1.55 -12.80 1.90
C ALA A 43 2.87 -13.56 1.88
N GLN A 44 3.56 -13.60 0.73
CA GLN A 44 4.88 -14.21 0.61
C GLN A 44 5.96 -13.54 1.46
N ARG A 45 5.73 -12.31 1.89
CA ARG A 45 6.67 -11.49 2.67
C ARG A 45 6.21 -11.30 4.11
N ALA A 46 5.19 -12.03 4.54
CA ALA A 46 4.58 -11.89 5.86
C ALA A 46 5.51 -12.32 7.01
N SER A 47 6.62 -12.99 6.73
CA SER A 47 7.64 -13.31 7.73
C SER A 47 8.44 -12.09 8.20
N ALA A 48 8.41 -10.97 7.49
CA ALA A 48 8.94 -9.71 7.99
C ALA A 48 8.19 -9.29 9.26
N GLY A 49 8.87 -8.63 10.17
CA GLY A 49 8.24 -8.12 11.39
C GLY A 49 7.12 -7.12 11.10
N LEU A 50 7.31 -6.33 10.05
CA LEU A 50 6.30 -5.37 9.58
C LEU A 50 6.43 -5.20 8.07
N ILE A 51 5.31 -5.15 7.40
CA ILE A 51 5.24 -4.75 6.00
C ILE A 51 4.69 -3.31 5.93
N VAL A 52 5.40 -2.43 5.24
CA VAL A 52 4.84 -1.15 4.80
C VAL A 52 4.49 -1.29 3.32
N THR A 53 3.23 -1.05 2.97
CA THR A 53 2.79 -1.26 1.58
C THR A 53 3.41 -0.25 0.63
N GLU A 54 3.29 -0.55 -0.65
CA GLU A 54 3.50 0.44 -1.70
C GLU A 54 2.65 1.68 -1.45
N ALA A 55 3.10 2.81 -1.99
CA ALA A 55 2.40 4.08 -1.87
C ALA A 55 0.99 3.96 -2.43
N THR A 56 0.01 4.37 -1.64
CA THR A 56 -1.41 4.17 -1.89
C THR A 56 -2.11 5.52 -1.90
N ALA A 57 -2.76 5.84 -3.01
CA ALA A 57 -3.36 7.17 -3.21
C ALA A 57 -4.55 7.40 -2.27
N ILE A 58 -4.59 8.57 -1.65
CA ILE A 58 -5.67 8.95 -0.72
C ILE A 58 -6.89 9.54 -1.43
N SER A 59 -6.73 9.88 -2.71
CA SER A 59 -7.80 10.44 -3.53
C SER A 59 -7.47 10.20 -5.00
N HIS A 60 -8.47 10.35 -5.85
CA HIS A 60 -8.25 10.27 -7.30
C HIS A 60 -7.23 11.31 -7.78
N GLN A 61 -7.30 12.52 -7.25
CA GLN A 61 -6.36 13.59 -7.59
C GLN A 61 -4.94 13.33 -7.07
N GLY A 62 -4.82 12.55 -6.01
CA GLY A 62 -3.53 12.21 -5.43
C GLY A 62 -2.76 11.16 -6.21
N GLN A 63 -3.36 10.58 -7.24
CA GLN A 63 -2.77 9.54 -8.05
C GLN A 63 -1.92 10.14 -9.17
N GLY A 64 -0.67 9.71 -9.29
CA GLY A 64 0.23 10.26 -10.29
C GLY A 64 1.02 9.23 -11.07
N TYR A 65 1.04 7.98 -10.64
CA TYR A 65 1.68 6.88 -11.36
C TYR A 65 0.62 5.89 -11.82
N ALA A 66 0.88 5.25 -12.95
CA ALA A 66 -0.04 4.26 -13.49
C ALA A 66 -0.14 3.04 -12.56
N ASP A 67 -1.34 2.51 -12.42
CA ASP A 67 -1.59 1.24 -11.73
C ASP A 67 -1.06 1.19 -10.30
N VAL A 68 -1.02 2.32 -9.60
CA VAL A 68 -0.82 2.34 -8.15
C VAL A 68 -2.16 2.15 -7.45
N PRO A 69 -2.19 1.45 -6.32
CA PRO A 69 -3.43 1.25 -5.60
C PRO A 69 -3.94 2.55 -4.97
N GLY A 70 -5.22 2.60 -4.75
CA GLY A 70 -5.88 3.67 -4.00
C GLY A 70 -6.53 3.15 -2.73
N LEU A 71 -6.92 4.07 -1.86
CA LEU A 71 -7.66 3.79 -0.65
C LEU A 71 -8.73 4.87 -0.44
N TYR A 72 -9.52 5.12 -1.48
CA TYR A 72 -10.55 6.17 -1.46
C TYR A 72 -11.89 5.70 -2.06
N ALA A 73 -11.99 4.44 -2.50
CA ALA A 73 -13.20 3.88 -3.12
C ALA A 73 -13.52 2.51 -2.56
N PRO A 74 -14.81 2.10 -2.52
CA PRO A 74 -15.22 0.82 -1.93
C PRO A 74 -14.51 -0.40 -2.54
N GLU A 75 -14.35 -0.44 -3.85
CA GLU A 75 -13.70 -1.56 -4.55
C GLU A 75 -12.24 -1.71 -4.13
N GLN A 76 -11.59 -0.59 -3.84
CA GLN A 76 -10.20 -0.57 -3.34
C GLN A 76 -10.12 -1.10 -1.92
N LEU A 77 -11.11 -0.76 -1.08
CA LEU A 77 -11.19 -1.29 0.29
C LEU A 77 -11.34 -2.80 0.27
N ASP A 78 -12.20 -3.34 -0.59
CA ASP A 78 -12.37 -4.78 -0.75
C ASP A 78 -11.08 -5.44 -1.19
N GLY A 79 -10.36 -4.84 -2.13
CA GLY A 79 -9.06 -5.33 -2.57
C GLY A 79 -8.03 -5.33 -1.44
N TRP A 80 -7.95 -4.26 -0.68
CA TRP A 80 -7.06 -4.18 0.48
C TRP A 80 -7.45 -5.15 1.59
N GLN A 81 -8.75 -5.38 1.80
CA GLN A 81 -9.21 -6.36 2.77
C GLN A 81 -8.66 -7.75 2.44
N ALA A 82 -8.73 -8.16 1.17
CA ALA A 82 -8.15 -9.43 0.74
C ALA A 82 -6.64 -9.48 0.97
N VAL A 83 -5.93 -8.38 0.75
CA VAL A 83 -4.48 -8.30 1.00
C VAL A 83 -4.18 -8.45 2.48
N THR A 84 -4.86 -7.71 3.33
CA THR A 84 -4.61 -7.76 4.78
C THR A 84 -4.98 -9.11 5.35
N ASP A 85 -6.08 -9.72 4.89
CA ASP A 85 -6.49 -11.06 5.31
C ASP A 85 -5.42 -12.10 4.95
N ALA A 86 -4.85 -12.01 3.74
CA ALA A 86 -3.80 -12.93 3.31
C ALA A 86 -2.53 -12.80 4.14
N VAL A 87 -2.12 -11.58 4.48
CA VAL A 87 -0.96 -11.32 5.33
C VAL A 87 -1.21 -11.79 6.76
N HIS A 88 -2.38 -11.49 7.32
CA HIS A 88 -2.74 -11.90 8.67
C HIS A 88 -2.84 -13.42 8.80
N ALA A 89 -3.33 -14.11 7.77
CA ALA A 89 -3.39 -15.57 7.75
C ALA A 89 -2.01 -16.22 7.88
N GLU A 90 -0.96 -15.54 7.42
CA GLU A 90 0.42 -15.97 7.55
C GLU A 90 1.09 -15.41 8.82
N GLY A 91 0.33 -14.77 9.70
CA GLY A 91 0.84 -14.21 10.95
C GLY A 91 1.58 -12.88 10.82
N GLY A 92 1.54 -12.26 9.65
CA GLY A 92 2.23 -10.99 9.39
C GLY A 92 1.46 -9.76 9.86
N LYS A 93 2.18 -8.66 9.90
CA LYS A 93 1.64 -7.33 10.21
C LYS A 93 1.91 -6.39 9.04
N ILE A 94 0.91 -5.59 8.69
CA ILE A 94 0.96 -4.74 7.51
C ILE A 94 0.33 -3.39 7.81
N VAL A 95 0.98 -2.33 7.35
CA VAL A 95 0.48 -0.95 7.40
C VAL A 95 0.58 -0.33 6.01
N THR A 96 -0.28 0.61 5.72
CA THR A 96 -0.33 1.24 4.41
C THR A 96 0.41 2.57 4.41
N GLN A 97 1.24 2.79 3.39
CA GLN A 97 1.81 4.10 3.13
C GLN A 97 0.81 4.92 2.31
N LEU A 98 0.25 5.94 2.91
CA LEU A 98 -0.66 6.86 2.22
C LEU A 98 0.14 7.96 1.56
N TRP A 99 -0.22 8.33 0.32
CA TRP A 99 0.46 9.42 -0.35
C TRP A 99 -0.48 10.25 -1.23
N HIS A 100 0.05 11.41 -1.58
CA HIS A 100 -0.50 12.30 -2.60
C HIS A 100 0.68 12.83 -3.41
N VAL A 101 0.67 12.64 -4.71
CA VAL A 101 1.83 12.97 -5.55
C VAL A 101 1.98 14.48 -5.79
N GLY A 102 0.99 15.28 -5.42
CA GLY A 102 1.02 16.73 -5.66
C GLY A 102 1.06 17.04 -7.15
N ARG A 103 2.06 17.79 -7.58
CA ARG A 103 2.24 18.19 -8.99
C ARG A 103 2.91 17.13 -9.85
N ILE A 104 3.42 16.05 -9.26
CA ILE A 104 4.09 14.98 -10.01
C ILE A 104 3.03 14.05 -10.58
N SER A 105 2.34 14.53 -11.60
CA SER A 105 1.23 13.82 -12.23
C SER A 105 1.06 14.31 -13.67
N HIS A 106 0.18 13.64 -14.39
CA HIS A 106 -0.21 14.03 -15.76
C HIS A 106 -1.71 13.85 -15.92
N ASN A 107 -2.34 14.68 -16.73
CA ASN A 107 -3.78 14.69 -16.95
C ASN A 107 -4.36 13.34 -17.36
N GLN A 108 -3.56 12.51 -18.01
CA GLN A 108 -4.02 11.19 -18.47
C GLN A 108 -3.94 10.10 -17.41
N LEU A 109 -3.32 10.37 -16.25
CA LEU A 109 -3.16 9.37 -15.20
C LEU A 109 -4.38 9.31 -14.27
N PRO A 110 -4.91 10.43 -13.76
CA PRO A 110 -6.18 10.43 -13.04
C PRO A 110 -7.32 10.61 -14.03
N VAL A 111 -7.97 9.53 -14.40
CA VAL A 111 -8.90 9.48 -15.53
C VAL A 111 -10.09 10.43 -15.39
N SER A 112 -10.67 10.58 -14.22
CA SER A 112 -11.94 11.31 -14.07
C SER A 112 -11.79 12.81 -13.98
N TYR A 113 -10.60 13.33 -13.71
CA TYR A 113 -10.39 14.75 -13.46
C TYR A 113 -9.38 15.39 -14.39
N THR A 114 -9.15 14.75 -15.52
CA THR A 114 -8.17 15.21 -16.50
C THR A 114 -8.47 16.60 -17.05
N HIS A 115 -9.72 17.01 -17.02
CA HIS A 115 -10.19 18.30 -17.53
C HIS A 115 -10.40 19.34 -16.43
N LEU A 116 -10.11 19.02 -15.18
CA LEU A 116 -10.20 20.01 -14.13
C LEU A 116 -9.12 21.06 -14.33
N THR A 117 -9.56 22.24 -14.71
CA THR A 117 -8.69 23.40 -14.70
C THR A 117 -8.53 23.87 -13.28
N LEU A 118 -7.30 23.88 -12.83
CA LEU A 118 -7.00 24.53 -11.56
C LEU A 118 -7.22 26.03 -11.72
N PRO A 119 -7.85 26.69 -10.75
CA PRO A 119 -7.90 28.14 -10.76
C PRO A 119 -6.47 28.67 -10.78
N THR A 120 -6.19 29.50 -11.72
CA THR A 120 -4.90 30.18 -11.77
C THR A 120 -4.88 31.36 -10.82
#